data_bc9607da2aa67dd899257d7c6545af38
#
_entry.id   bc9607da2aa67dd899257d7c6545af38
#
_cell.length_a   1.000
_cell.length_b   1.000
_cell.length_c   1.000
_cell.angle_alpha   90.00
_cell.angle_beta   90.00
_cell.angle_gamma   90.00
#
_symmetry.space_group_name_H-M   'P 1'
#
loop_
_entity.id
_entity.type
_entity.pdbx_description
1 polymer ?
#
loop_
_entity_poly.entity_id
_entity_poly.type
_entity_poly.pdbx_seq_one_letter_code
_entity_poly.pdbx_strand_id
1 'polypeptide(L)'
;HITTKVENGTLIISFDKNSFINIGSKKVTVKMPIIEELEATSSATITSKNTLKGEDIRLNTSSGAAIEISIESDIITCDTSSGSSITINGKALKMKTTASSGSEINATKLLANEITADVSSGGSITIHPIVSLIAQASSGGDISYDIQPKTIQKKTSSGGSISHE
;
A
#
# COMPACT_ATOMS: atom_id res chain seq x y z
N HIS A 1 10.62 -19.27 16.96
CA HIS A 1 11.79 -18.41 16.65
C HIS A 1 11.56 -17.60 15.37
N ILE A 2 12.12 -16.40 15.28
CA ILE A 2 12.18 -15.63 14.03
C ILE A 2 13.24 -16.26 13.16
N THR A 3 12.92 -16.50 11.89
CA THR A 3 13.86 -16.97 10.88
C THR A 3 14.09 -15.90 9.83
N THR A 4 15.31 -15.77 9.36
CA THR A 4 15.67 -14.85 8.28
C THR A 4 16.47 -15.60 7.24
N LYS A 5 16.16 -15.39 5.96
CA LYS A 5 16.93 -15.93 4.85
C LYS A 5 16.93 -14.93 3.68
N VAL A 6 17.93 -15.03 2.82
CA VAL A 6 17.98 -14.25 1.59
C VAL A 6 17.90 -15.24 0.41
N GLU A 7 16.91 -15.02 -0.45
CA GLU A 7 16.71 -15.79 -1.68
C GLU A 7 16.48 -14.84 -2.84
N ASN A 8 17.23 -14.99 -3.91
CA ASN A 8 17.09 -14.19 -5.14
C ASN A 8 17.06 -12.67 -4.87
N GLY A 9 17.90 -12.17 -3.96
CA GLY A 9 17.95 -10.76 -3.57
C GLY A 9 16.85 -10.31 -2.60
N THR A 10 15.94 -11.17 -2.20
CA THR A 10 14.86 -10.86 -1.25
C THR A 10 15.20 -11.35 0.15
N LEU A 11 15.14 -10.44 1.13
CA LEU A 11 15.21 -10.78 2.55
C LEU A 11 13.85 -11.27 3.03
N ILE A 12 13.75 -12.53 3.39
CA ILE A 12 12.55 -13.16 3.91
C ILE A 12 12.67 -13.27 5.43
N ILE A 13 11.68 -12.69 6.13
CA ILE A 13 11.57 -12.74 7.59
C ILE A 13 10.29 -13.48 7.93
N SER A 14 10.39 -14.60 8.64
CA SER A 14 9.25 -15.44 8.98
C SER A 14 9.35 -16.06 10.37
N PHE A 15 8.29 -16.74 10.78
CA PHE A 15 8.24 -17.52 12.03
C PHE A 15 8.36 -19.01 11.76
N ASP A 16 9.11 -19.70 12.61
CA ASP A 16 9.02 -21.15 12.70
C ASP A 16 7.71 -21.55 13.36
N LYS A 17 6.89 -22.31 12.61
CA LYS A 17 5.53 -22.75 13.02
C LYS A 17 5.53 -23.76 14.20
N ASN A 18 6.66 -24.24 14.65
CA ASN A 18 6.77 -25.30 15.65
C ASN A 18 6.78 -24.81 17.11
N SER A 19 6.59 -23.51 17.37
CA SER A 19 6.63 -22.94 18.72
C SER A 19 5.36 -22.15 19.03
N PHE A 20 4.35 -22.82 19.57
CA PHE A 20 3.08 -22.21 19.98
C PHE A 20 3.07 -21.63 21.41
N ILE A 21 4.19 -21.51 22.11
CA ILE A 21 4.24 -21.12 23.50
C ILE A 21 4.81 -19.71 23.65
N ASN A 22 3.98 -18.79 24.18
CA ASN A 22 4.33 -17.46 24.66
C ASN A 22 4.83 -16.47 23.58
N ILE A 23 3.93 -16.02 22.71
CA ILE A 23 4.24 -15.07 21.63
C ILE A 23 4.08 -13.64 22.16
N GLY A 24 5.11 -13.09 22.77
CA GLY A 24 5.24 -11.64 22.92
C GLY A 24 5.47 -10.97 21.55
N SER A 25 5.21 -9.66 21.43
CA SER A 25 5.45 -8.92 20.17
C SER A 25 6.92 -9.07 19.75
N LYS A 26 7.15 -9.45 18.51
CA LYS A 26 8.49 -9.67 17.96
C LYS A 26 8.79 -8.57 16.94
N LYS A 27 9.93 -7.93 17.08
CA LYS A 27 10.35 -6.83 16.23
C LYS A 27 11.70 -7.14 15.60
N VAL A 28 11.79 -6.97 14.29
CA VAL A 28 13.03 -7.02 13.53
C VAL A 28 13.30 -5.63 12.96
N THR A 29 14.52 -5.14 13.09
CA THR A 29 14.95 -3.90 12.45
C THR A 29 15.93 -4.23 11.34
N VAL A 30 15.60 -3.80 10.12
CA VAL A 30 16.41 -4.00 8.93
C VAL A 30 16.96 -2.64 8.49
N LYS A 31 18.23 -2.62 8.07
CA LYS A 31 18.85 -1.47 7.41
C LYS A 31 19.25 -1.90 6.00
N MET A 32 18.73 -1.21 5.01
CA MET A 32 18.98 -1.48 3.60
C MET A 32 19.32 -0.17 2.87
N PRO A 33 20.32 -0.16 1.98
CA PRO A 33 20.65 1.05 1.23
C PRO A 33 19.64 1.37 0.14
N ILE A 34 19.03 0.36 -0.47
CA ILE A 34 18.04 0.47 -1.54
C ILE A 34 16.89 -0.48 -1.24
N ILE A 35 15.68 -0.01 -1.45
CA ILE A 35 14.44 -0.80 -1.32
C ILE A 35 13.68 -0.64 -2.62
N GLU A 36 13.39 -1.75 -3.29
CA GLU A 36 12.59 -1.81 -4.51
C GLU A 36 11.20 -2.36 -4.24
N GLU A 37 11.07 -3.24 -3.24
CA GLU A 37 9.79 -3.86 -2.90
C GLU A 37 9.70 -4.16 -1.40
N LEU A 38 8.51 -3.95 -0.85
CA LEU A 38 8.12 -4.38 0.49
C LEU A 38 6.86 -5.23 0.39
N GLU A 39 6.91 -6.42 0.95
CA GLU A 39 5.78 -7.33 1.04
C GLU A 39 5.48 -7.68 2.50
N ALA A 40 4.23 -7.55 2.91
CA ALA A 40 3.75 -7.97 4.21
C ALA A 40 2.54 -8.90 4.07
N THR A 41 2.57 -10.03 4.75
CA THR A 41 1.48 -11.02 4.74
C THR A 41 1.20 -11.56 6.14
N SER A 42 0.04 -12.23 6.31
CA SER A 42 -0.24 -12.99 7.53
C SER A 42 -0.12 -12.17 8.82
N SER A 43 -0.78 -11.01 8.85
CA SER A 43 -0.81 -10.07 9.98
C SER A 43 0.56 -9.47 10.35
N ALA A 44 1.56 -9.53 9.48
CA ALA A 44 2.82 -8.84 9.65
C ALA A 44 2.64 -7.32 9.49
N THR A 45 3.45 -6.54 10.19
CA THR A 45 3.47 -5.09 10.05
C THR A 45 4.86 -4.61 9.68
N ILE A 46 4.95 -3.79 8.64
CA ILE A 46 6.18 -3.10 8.22
C ILE A 46 6.03 -1.61 8.46
N THR A 47 6.97 -1.02 9.17
CA THR A 47 7.03 0.43 9.40
C THR A 47 8.40 0.98 9.03
N SER A 48 8.45 2.17 8.44
CA SER A 48 9.73 2.85 8.21
C SER A 48 10.06 3.80 9.36
N LYS A 49 11.34 3.89 9.72
CA LYS A 49 11.84 4.88 10.69
C LYS A 49 12.26 6.20 10.05
N ASN A 50 12.51 6.16 8.76
CA ASN A 50 12.91 7.30 7.93
C ASN A 50 12.20 7.23 6.59
N THR A 51 12.27 8.30 5.82
CA THR A 51 11.73 8.35 4.46
C THR A 51 12.52 7.41 3.55
N LEU A 52 11.84 6.44 2.94
CA LEU A 52 12.40 5.56 1.93
C LEU A 52 12.53 6.30 0.61
N LYS A 53 13.65 6.13 -0.09
CA LYS A 53 13.89 6.78 -1.38
C LYS A 53 14.21 5.77 -2.45
N GLY A 54 13.65 5.95 -3.64
CA GLY A 54 13.87 5.09 -4.79
C GLY A 54 13.28 5.66 -6.06
N GLU A 55 13.49 5.00 -7.19
CA GLU A 55 12.89 5.37 -8.48
C GLU A 55 11.55 4.67 -8.68
N ASP A 56 11.50 3.37 -8.42
CA ASP A 56 10.29 2.54 -8.52
C ASP A 56 10.19 1.65 -7.28
N ILE A 57 9.21 1.90 -6.44
CA ILE A 57 9.00 1.13 -5.20
C ILE A 57 7.62 0.48 -5.21
N ARG A 58 7.61 -0.83 -4.94
CA ARG A 58 6.39 -1.63 -4.86
C ARG A 58 6.06 -1.99 -3.43
N LEU A 59 4.77 -1.89 -3.09
CA LEU A 59 4.23 -2.21 -1.77
C LEU A 59 3.10 -3.21 -1.94
N ASN A 60 3.27 -4.40 -1.37
CA ASN A 60 2.30 -5.48 -1.45
C ASN A 60 1.84 -5.89 -0.06
N THR A 61 0.53 -5.96 0.17
CA THR A 61 -0.02 -6.46 1.43
C THR A 61 -1.17 -7.43 1.20
N SER A 62 -1.23 -8.45 2.04
CA SER A 62 -2.33 -9.41 2.04
C SER A 62 -2.60 -10.02 3.41
N SER A 63 -3.75 -10.69 3.56
CA SER A 63 -4.04 -11.51 4.75
C SER A 63 -3.89 -10.76 6.07
N GLY A 64 -4.52 -9.60 6.18
CA GLY A 64 -4.56 -8.80 7.41
C GLY A 64 -3.25 -8.11 7.78
N ALA A 65 -2.28 -8.05 6.87
CA ALA A 65 -1.01 -7.37 7.10
C ALA A 65 -1.11 -5.86 6.92
N ALA A 66 -0.11 -5.11 7.38
CA ALA A 66 -0.06 -3.67 7.28
C ALA A 66 1.32 -3.16 6.86
N ILE A 67 1.34 -2.11 6.02
CA ILE A 67 2.54 -1.31 5.72
C ILE A 67 2.24 0.14 6.05
N GLU A 68 3.09 0.77 6.88
CA GLU A 68 3.00 2.19 7.25
C GLU A 68 4.37 2.85 7.07
N ILE A 69 4.53 3.67 6.03
CA ILE A 69 5.84 4.20 5.63
C ILE A 69 5.79 5.65 5.14
N SER A 70 6.93 6.32 5.26
CA SER A 70 7.22 7.58 4.57
C SER A 70 8.08 7.29 3.34
N ILE A 71 7.75 7.88 2.18
CA ILE A 71 8.35 7.52 0.90
C ILE A 71 8.52 8.74 -0.02
N GLU A 72 9.62 8.78 -0.74
CA GLU A 72 9.86 9.67 -1.88
C GLU A 72 10.34 8.83 -3.06
N SER A 73 9.55 8.77 -4.13
CA SER A 73 9.85 7.93 -5.29
C SER A 73 9.24 8.53 -6.56
N ASP A 74 9.82 8.24 -7.71
CA ASP A 74 9.22 8.65 -8.97
C ASP A 74 7.95 7.83 -9.24
N ILE A 75 8.01 6.53 -9.02
CA ILE A 75 6.88 5.61 -9.22
C ILE A 75 6.64 4.82 -7.92
N ILE A 76 5.37 4.77 -7.51
CA ILE A 76 4.92 3.93 -6.40
C ILE A 76 3.80 3.03 -6.92
N THR A 77 3.94 1.73 -6.71
CA THR A 77 2.87 0.75 -6.96
C THR A 77 2.43 0.14 -5.64
N CYS A 78 1.13 0.20 -5.34
CA CYS A 78 0.54 -0.35 -4.13
C CYS A 78 -0.53 -1.36 -4.49
N ASP A 79 -0.39 -2.59 -4.02
CA ASP A 79 -1.37 -3.64 -4.17
C ASP A 79 -1.76 -4.20 -2.80
N THR A 80 -3.05 -4.20 -2.50
CA THR A 80 -3.55 -4.68 -1.21
C THR A 80 -4.81 -5.52 -1.35
N SER A 81 -4.90 -6.58 -0.57
CA SER A 81 -6.03 -7.51 -0.60
C SER A 81 -6.31 -8.18 0.75
N SER A 82 -7.47 -8.83 0.86
CA SER A 82 -7.77 -9.71 2.00
C SER A 82 -7.65 -9.03 3.36
N GLY A 83 -8.31 -7.89 3.53
CA GLY A 83 -8.41 -7.16 4.80
C GLY A 83 -7.08 -6.55 5.26
N SER A 84 -6.12 -6.36 4.37
CA SER A 84 -4.83 -5.72 4.67
C SER A 84 -4.86 -4.22 4.44
N SER A 85 -3.83 -3.51 4.86
CA SER A 85 -3.78 -2.05 4.75
C SER A 85 -2.40 -1.52 4.34
N ILE A 86 -2.41 -0.41 3.59
CA ILE A 86 -1.23 0.38 3.29
C ILE A 86 -1.50 1.84 3.66
N THR A 87 -0.65 2.42 4.49
CA THR A 87 -0.66 3.85 4.81
C THR A 87 0.67 4.46 4.38
N ILE A 88 0.62 5.43 3.49
CA ILE A 88 1.81 6.08 2.95
C ILE A 88 1.72 7.59 3.02
N ASN A 89 2.85 8.22 3.28
CA ASN A 89 3.02 9.67 3.22
C ASN A 89 4.31 10.03 2.48
N GLY A 90 4.38 11.25 1.96
CA GLY A 90 5.56 11.74 1.25
C GLY A 90 5.27 12.29 -0.14
N LYS A 91 6.04 11.88 -1.15
CA LYS A 91 5.95 12.42 -2.51
C LYS A 91 6.15 11.36 -3.59
N ALA A 92 5.40 11.49 -4.68
CA ALA A 92 5.58 10.68 -5.88
C ALA A 92 5.30 11.50 -7.16
N LEU A 93 5.92 11.12 -8.27
CA LEU A 93 5.49 11.61 -9.58
C LEU A 93 4.26 10.83 -10.04
N LYS A 94 4.30 9.50 -9.91
CA LYS A 94 3.21 8.61 -10.30
C LYS A 94 2.89 7.61 -9.20
N MET A 95 1.61 7.36 -8.99
CA MET A 95 1.12 6.31 -8.12
C MET A 95 0.13 5.43 -8.86
N LYS A 96 0.36 4.13 -8.82
CA LYS A 96 -0.62 3.11 -9.23
C LYS A 96 -1.06 2.35 -7.98
N THR A 97 -2.36 2.21 -7.78
CA THR A 97 -2.87 1.61 -6.56
C THR A 97 -4.08 0.72 -6.83
N THR A 98 -4.06 -0.46 -6.22
CA THR A 98 -5.14 -1.46 -6.33
C THR A 98 -5.53 -1.94 -4.94
N ALA A 99 -6.83 -1.90 -4.62
CA ALA A 99 -7.35 -2.44 -3.38
C ALA A 99 -8.54 -3.37 -3.64
N SER A 100 -8.58 -4.51 -2.98
CA SER A 100 -9.66 -5.48 -3.14
C SER A 100 -9.96 -6.27 -1.86
N SER A 101 -11.10 -6.95 -1.84
CA SER A 101 -11.43 -7.89 -0.75
C SER A 101 -11.36 -7.27 0.65
N GLY A 102 -11.99 -6.09 0.80
CA GLY A 102 -12.09 -5.40 2.07
C GLY A 102 -10.76 -4.80 2.57
N SER A 103 -9.80 -4.56 1.70
CA SER A 103 -8.52 -3.94 2.05
C SER A 103 -8.57 -2.41 1.92
N GLU A 104 -7.58 -1.74 2.49
CA GLU A 104 -7.53 -0.28 2.57
C GLU A 104 -6.19 0.28 2.13
N ILE A 105 -6.22 1.36 1.33
CA ILE A 105 -5.05 2.19 1.02
C ILE A 105 -5.33 3.63 1.45
N ASN A 106 -4.52 4.15 2.34
CA ASN A 106 -4.56 5.54 2.77
C ASN A 106 -3.30 6.28 2.30
N ALA A 107 -3.46 7.12 1.30
CA ALA A 107 -2.42 7.95 0.71
C ALA A 107 -2.80 9.45 0.71
N THR A 108 -3.65 9.89 1.64
CA THR A 108 -4.05 11.30 1.80
C THR A 108 -2.87 12.24 2.08
N LYS A 109 -1.81 11.73 2.66
CA LYS A 109 -0.57 12.48 2.95
C LYS A 109 0.55 12.23 1.94
N LEU A 110 0.25 11.59 0.81
CA LEU A 110 1.16 11.40 -0.29
C LEU A 110 0.86 12.42 -1.40
N LEU A 111 1.73 13.37 -1.61
CA LEU A 111 1.63 14.32 -2.71
C LEU A 111 2.02 13.61 -4.03
N ALA A 112 1.04 13.17 -4.81
CA ALA A 112 1.29 12.49 -6.08
C ALA A 112 0.75 13.29 -7.26
N ASN A 113 1.58 13.49 -8.29
CA ASN A 113 1.15 14.25 -9.48
C ASN A 113 0.10 13.48 -10.28
N GLU A 114 0.36 12.22 -10.59
CA GLU A 114 -0.52 11.36 -11.39
C GLU A 114 -0.90 10.13 -10.57
N ILE A 115 -2.21 9.88 -10.42
CA ILE A 115 -2.70 8.70 -9.72
C ILE A 115 -3.60 7.88 -10.63
N THR A 116 -3.35 6.58 -10.66
CA THR A 116 -4.27 5.57 -11.20
C THR A 116 -4.71 4.68 -10.05
N ALA A 117 -6.01 4.68 -9.75
CA ALA A 117 -6.60 3.93 -8.66
C ALA A 117 -7.66 2.96 -9.15
N ASP A 118 -7.57 1.71 -8.74
CA ASP A 118 -8.53 0.65 -9.05
C ASP A 118 -8.97 -0.02 -7.75
N VAL A 119 -10.29 -0.07 -7.51
CA VAL A 119 -10.83 -0.67 -6.31
C VAL A 119 -11.99 -1.61 -6.64
N SER A 120 -12.03 -2.72 -5.92
CA SER A 120 -13.11 -3.70 -6.07
C SER A 120 -13.43 -4.44 -4.78
N SER A 121 -14.53 -5.20 -4.79
CA SER A 121 -14.85 -6.16 -3.72
C SER A 121 -14.81 -5.57 -2.31
N GLY A 122 -15.39 -4.39 -2.14
CA GLY A 122 -15.47 -3.69 -0.84
C GLY A 122 -14.15 -3.13 -0.35
N GLY A 123 -13.13 -2.99 -1.19
CA GLY A 123 -11.89 -2.27 -0.85
C GLY A 123 -12.12 -0.76 -0.75
N SER A 124 -11.18 -0.05 -0.15
CA SER A 124 -11.20 1.41 0.02
C SER A 124 -9.86 2.03 -0.32
N ILE A 125 -9.87 3.15 -1.05
CA ILE A 125 -8.68 3.92 -1.41
C ILE A 125 -8.94 5.39 -1.13
N THR A 126 -8.09 6.02 -0.32
CA THR A 126 -8.11 7.47 -0.05
C THR A 126 -6.82 8.11 -0.53
N ILE A 127 -6.90 9.14 -1.38
CA ILE A 127 -5.77 9.68 -2.15
C ILE A 127 -5.76 11.21 -2.25
N HIS A 128 -4.58 11.78 -2.56
CA HIS A 128 -4.35 13.21 -2.77
C HIS A 128 -3.74 13.46 -4.16
N PRO A 129 -4.54 13.48 -5.25
CA PRO A 129 -4.06 13.66 -6.62
C PRO A 129 -3.86 15.12 -6.96
N ILE A 130 -2.67 15.52 -7.42
CA ILE A 130 -2.37 16.95 -7.73
C ILE A 130 -2.72 17.32 -9.18
N VAL A 131 -2.29 16.51 -10.16
CA VAL A 131 -2.41 16.83 -11.58
C VAL A 131 -3.49 16.00 -12.26
N SER A 132 -3.41 14.68 -12.14
CA SER A 132 -4.37 13.79 -12.80
C SER A 132 -4.79 12.62 -11.92
N LEU A 133 -6.06 12.22 -12.08
CA LEU A 133 -6.62 11.04 -11.47
C LEU A 133 -7.38 10.20 -12.51
N ILE A 134 -7.01 8.93 -12.60
CA ILE A 134 -7.79 7.89 -13.27
C ILE A 134 -8.28 6.95 -12.18
N ALA A 135 -9.58 6.91 -11.95
CA ALA A 135 -10.18 6.14 -10.86
C ALA A 135 -11.23 5.15 -11.39
N GLN A 136 -11.13 3.90 -11.00
CA GLN A 136 -12.10 2.85 -11.28
C GLN A 136 -12.56 2.19 -9.99
N ALA A 137 -13.87 2.13 -9.78
CA ALA A 137 -14.47 1.49 -8.61
C ALA A 137 -15.58 0.52 -9.02
N SER A 138 -15.52 -0.69 -8.50
CA SER A 138 -16.48 -1.74 -8.80
C SER A 138 -16.82 -2.60 -7.58
N SER A 139 -17.90 -3.38 -7.68
CA SER A 139 -18.25 -4.40 -6.67
C SER A 139 -18.22 -3.87 -5.23
N GLY A 140 -18.82 -2.70 -5.01
CA GLY A 140 -18.91 -2.05 -3.70
C GLY A 140 -17.60 -1.46 -3.21
N GLY A 141 -16.56 -1.33 -4.06
CA GLY A 141 -15.33 -0.61 -3.70
C GLY A 141 -15.52 0.90 -3.69
N ASP A 142 -14.75 1.60 -2.88
CA ASP A 142 -14.82 3.06 -2.69
C ASP A 142 -13.47 3.76 -2.90
N ILE A 143 -13.49 4.86 -3.66
CA ILE A 143 -12.34 5.75 -3.81
C ILE A 143 -12.76 7.15 -3.35
N SER A 144 -12.02 7.72 -2.40
CA SER A 144 -12.17 9.13 -2.03
C SER A 144 -10.88 9.92 -2.29
N TYR A 145 -11.03 11.19 -2.66
CA TYR A 145 -9.93 12.10 -2.89
C TYR A 145 -10.25 13.47 -2.30
N ASP A 146 -9.26 14.11 -1.67
CA ASP A 146 -9.41 15.33 -0.88
C ASP A 146 -9.08 16.63 -1.63
N ILE A 147 -8.57 16.54 -2.86
CA ILE A 147 -8.27 17.68 -3.71
C ILE A 147 -8.72 17.41 -5.15
N GLN A 148 -9.30 18.43 -5.80
CA GLN A 148 -9.69 18.35 -7.20
C GLN A 148 -8.47 18.43 -8.13
N PRO A 149 -8.08 17.35 -8.83
CA PRO A 149 -6.98 17.38 -9.78
C PRO A 149 -7.34 18.19 -11.04
N LYS A 150 -6.35 18.59 -11.84
CA LYS A 150 -6.56 19.31 -13.11
C LYS A 150 -7.34 18.49 -14.13
N THR A 151 -7.11 17.18 -14.14
CA THR A 151 -7.82 16.23 -15.02
C THR A 151 -8.27 15.03 -14.20
N ILE A 152 -9.49 14.55 -14.48
CA ILE A 152 -10.05 13.41 -13.80
C ILE A 152 -10.86 12.53 -14.76
N GLN A 153 -10.64 11.23 -14.66
CA GLN A 153 -11.44 10.20 -15.32
C GLN A 153 -11.98 9.25 -14.28
N LYS A 154 -13.29 9.10 -14.20
CA LYS A 154 -13.96 8.21 -13.24
C LYS A 154 -14.76 7.15 -13.98
N LYS A 155 -14.66 5.91 -13.50
CA LYS A 155 -15.49 4.79 -13.96
C LYS A 155 -16.00 4.02 -12.76
N THR A 156 -17.31 3.90 -12.65
CA THR A 156 -17.96 3.11 -11.58
C THR A 156 -18.83 2.02 -12.18
N SER A 157 -18.94 0.90 -11.50
CA SER A 157 -19.83 -0.20 -11.85
C SER A 157 -20.19 -1.04 -10.60
N SER A 158 -21.28 -1.80 -10.68
CA SER A 158 -21.61 -2.80 -9.66
C SER A 158 -21.56 -2.27 -8.22
N GLY A 159 -22.10 -1.04 -7.99
CA GLY A 159 -22.16 -0.42 -6.67
C GLY A 159 -20.83 0.20 -6.19
N GLY A 160 -19.84 0.35 -7.05
CA GLY A 160 -18.62 1.10 -6.71
C GLY A 160 -18.88 2.61 -6.62
N SER A 161 -18.11 3.32 -5.80
CA SER A 161 -18.25 4.76 -5.50
C SER A 161 -16.92 5.50 -5.71
N ILE A 162 -17.00 6.74 -6.22
CA ILE A 162 -15.84 7.65 -6.34
C ILE A 162 -16.30 9.05 -5.94
N SER A 163 -15.83 9.52 -4.78
CA SER A 163 -16.25 10.78 -4.16
C SER A 163 -15.09 11.77 -4.00
N HIS A 164 -15.43 13.06 -3.94
CA HIS A 164 -14.57 14.15 -3.48
C HIS A 164 -14.99 14.52 -2.08
N GLU A 165 -14.08 14.51 -1.13
CA GLU A 165 -14.28 14.88 0.28
C GLU A 165 -14.11 16.39 0.49
#